data_bac76286f2133113ac04bbb8def42d4e
#
_entry.id   bac76286f2133113ac04bbb8def42d4e
#
_cell.length_a   1.000
_cell.length_b   1.000
_cell.length_c   1.000
_cell.angle_alpha   90.00
_cell.angle_beta   90.00
_cell.angle_gamma   90.00
#
_symmetry.space_group_name_H-M   'P 1'
#
loop_
_entity.id
_entity.type
_entity.pdbx_description
1 polymer ?
#
loop_
_entity_poly.entity_id
_entity_poly.type
_entity_poly.pdbx_seq_one_letter_code
_entity_poly.pdbx_strand_id
1 'polypeptide(L)'
;STLLASSAASDVYKRQILTVHRWFANKSCPGNWMYARMGDLAKQVTAQLGGSGTDSKGGATTTQGTQATVFSGKSEADVVKSVGALFTADQKKSGILASVSMAQFILESGYGKSELAQKANNVFGMKKSLSGNTWSGSSWDGKSVYTKQTKEQNADGSYVTITADFRKYKCVEDSIADHSAYLLGAKNGSKQRYAGLKGCTDYKKAAQIIKDGGYATSLAYVENLCSIIERWNLTQFDVKSSGSSDTTVQWYRVRKTWADATSQLGAYKVLANARKKADENPGYSVFDVNGVNIYTPKTTSAVPFLVRVNIFDLNIRKGPGTDYARTGRYTGKGVFTIVEVKSGKGSTAGWGRLKSGAGWISLDYASKL
;
A
#
# COMPACT_ATOMS: atom_id res chain seq x y z
N SER A 1 15.10 53.03 14.44
CA SER A 1 14.02 52.39 13.65
C SER A 1 13.87 50.94 14.07
N THR A 2 12.86 50.70 14.85
CA THR A 2 12.55 49.44 15.49
C THR A 2 11.98 48.47 14.46
N LEU A 3 12.64 47.35 14.26
CA LEU A 3 12.11 46.23 13.50
C LEU A 3 11.00 45.58 14.34
N LEU A 4 9.78 45.84 14.00
CA LEU A 4 8.62 45.03 14.36
C LEU A 4 8.67 43.77 13.51
N ALA A 5 9.40 42.75 13.97
CA ALA A 5 9.16 41.37 13.51
C ALA A 5 7.76 41.01 13.95
N SER A 6 6.83 40.88 13.03
CA SER A 6 5.45 40.51 13.34
C SER A 6 5.42 39.17 14.11
N SER A 7 4.55 39.05 15.09
CA SER A 7 4.31 37.83 15.85
C SER A 7 4.02 36.61 14.95
N ALA A 8 3.48 36.84 13.77
CA ALA A 8 3.25 35.82 12.74
C ALA A 8 4.54 35.22 12.17
N ALA A 9 5.61 36.02 11.97
CA ALA A 9 6.90 35.49 11.51
C ALA A 9 7.57 34.64 12.61
N SER A 10 7.44 35.02 13.87
CA SER A 10 7.91 34.25 15.02
C SER A 10 7.20 32.89 15.13
N ASP A 11 5.90 32.84 14.83
CA ASP A 11 5.10 31.61 14.91
C ASP A 11 5.42 30.64 13.75
N VAL A 12 5.75 31.15 12.57
CA VAL A 12 6.22 30.35 11.42
C VAL A 12 7.58 29.72 11.73
N TYR A 13 8.49 30.44 12.36
CA TYR A 13 9.80 29.92 12.77
C TYR A 13 9.69 28.87 13.88
N LYS A 14 8.76 29.00 14.80
CA LYS A 14 8.53 28.00 15.88
C LYS A 14 8.02 26.66 15.37
N ARG A 15 7.47 26.61 14.14
CA ARG A 15 6.95 25.39 13.51
C ARG A 15 7.89 24.81 12.46
N GLN A 16 9.07 25.39 12.23
CA GLN A 16 10.01 24.87 11.26
C GLN A 16 10.67 23.62 11.81
N ILE A 17 10.44 22.49 11.11
CA ILE A 17 11.14 21.24 11.34
C ILE A 17 12.49 21.33 10.68
N LEU A 18 13.56 21.02 11.42
CA LEU A 18 14.89 20.94 10.88
C LEU A 18 14.96 19.89 9.76
N THR A 19 15.22 20.32 8.53
CA THR A 19 15.22 19.45 7.34
C THR A 19 16.61 19.41 6.70
N VAL A 20 16.88 18.39 5.92
CA VAL A 20 18.14 18.21 5.20
C VAL A 20 17.89 17.87 3.74
N HIS A 21 18.78 18.29 2.86
CA HIS A 21 18.66 18.09 1.42
C HIS A 21 18.45 16.63 1.01
N ARG A 22 19.04 15.66 1.74
CA ARG A 22 18.88 14.23 1.44
C ARG A 22 17.45 13.70 1.59
N TRP A 23 16.55 14.44 2.22
CA TRP A 23 15.13 14.08 2.31
C TRP A 23 14.35 14.45 1.05
N PHE A 24 14.84 15.43 0.28
CA PHE A 24 14.15 15.99 -0.87
C PHE A 24 14.86 15.78 -2.19
N ALA A 25 16.17 15.48 -2.16
CA ALA A 25 17.01 15.30 -3.34
C ALA A 25 18.08 14.23 -3.09
N ASN A 26 18.62 13.68 -4.17
CA ASN A 26 19.72 12.70 -4.09
C ASN A 26 21.06 13.39 -3.76
N LYS A 27 21.19 13.90 -2.53
CA LYS A 27 22.35 14.59 -2.00
C LYS A 27 22.86 13.92 -0.74
N SER A 28 24.16 13.98 -0.51
CA SER A 28 24.81 13.46 0.69
C SER A 28 24.83 14.44 1.87
N CYS A 29 24.39 15.68 1.65
CA CYS A 29 24.31 16.71 2.69
C CYS A 29 23.23 16.36 3.76
N PRO A 30 23.52 16.47 5.06
CA PRO A 30 24.73 17.05 5.68
C PRO A 30 25.87 16.05 5.95
N GLY A 31 25.91 14.91 5.29
CA GLY A 31 26.82 13.82 5.57
C GLY A 31 26.31 12.88 6.67
N ASN A 32 26.84 11.64 6.73
CA ASN A 32 26.32 10.61 7.62
C ASN A 32 26.54 10.94 9.10
N TRP A 33 27.67 11.54 9.45
CA TRP A 33 27.99 11.92 10.83
C TRP A 33 27.01 12.95 11.39
N MET A 34 26.74 14.02 10.64
CA MET A 34 25.79 15.06 11.02
C MET A 34 24.35 14.54 10.99
N TYR A 35 24.00 13.75 9.98
CA TYR A 35 22.68 13.18 9.82
C TYR A 35 22.24 12.33 11.02
N ALA A 36 23.17 11.53 11.57
CA ALA A 36 22.92 10.73 12.76
C ALA A 36 22.64 11.58 14.03
N ARG A 37 23.09 12.85 14.01
CA ARG A 37 22.96 13.78 15.15
C ARG A 37 21.88 14.84 14.97
N MET A 38 21.13 14.80 13.88
CA MET A 38 20.09 15.80 13.58
C MET A 38 19.01 15.87 14.66
N GLY A 39 18.65 14.75 15.27
CA GLY A 39 17.69 14.71 16.37
C GLY A 39 18.16 15.45 17.61
N ASP A 40 19.43 15.28 17.98
CA ASP A 40 20.02 15.94 19.13
C ASP A 40 20.24 17.44 18.86
N LEU A 41 20.64 17.78 17.66
CA LEU A 41 20.78 19.17 17.22
C LEU A 41 19.41 19.89 17.26
N ALA A 42 18.36 19.24 16.81
CA ALA A 42 17.00 19.79 16.88
C ALA A 42 16.57 20.09 18.33
N LYS A 43 16.87 19.19 19.26
CA LYS A 43 16.61 19.37 20.71
C LYS A 43 17.37 20.55 21.27
N GLN A 44 18.67 20.66 20.97
CA GLN A 44 19.53 21.75 21.45
C GLN A 44 19.06 23.12 20.92
N VAL A 45 18.73 23.20 19.65
CA VAL A 45 18.21 24.43 19.02
C VAL A 45 16.86 24.82 19.65
N THR A 46 15.97 23.86 19.88
CA THR A 46 14.67 24.12 20.52
C THR A 46 14.86 24.65 21.93
N ALA A 47 15.79 24.09 22.71
CA ALA A 47 16.11 24.54 24.05
C ALA A 47 16.68 25.96 24.07
N GLN A 48 17.55 26.32 23.12
CA GLN A 48 18.13 27.67 23.03
C GLN A 48 17.16 28.74 22.54
N LEU A 49 16.16 28.34 21.74
CA LEU A 49 15.11 29.25 21.26
C LEU A 49 13.99 29.49 22.27
N GLY A 50 14.16 29.07 23.53
CA GLY A 50 13.17 29.24 24.59
C GLY A 50 11.91 28.42 24.39
N GLY A 51 11.97 27.43 23.51
CA GLY A 51 10.98 26.37 23.45
C GLY A 51 11.16 25.48 24.67
N SER A 52 10.19 25.53 25.61
CA SER A 52 10.17 24.65 26.77
C SER A 52 10.15 23.20 26.29
N GLY A 53 11.32 22.59 26.19
CA GLY A 53 11.47 21.15 26.15
C GLY A 53 11.14 20.67 27.56
N THR A 54 9.89 20.35 27.82
CA THR A 54 9.51 19.71 29.06
C THR A 54 10.12 18.33 29.08
N ASP A 55 11.25 18.20 29.77
CA ASP A 55 11.66 16.93 30.37
C ASP A 55 10.57 16.55 31.38
N SER A 56 9.62 15.76 30.94
CA SER A 56 8.63 15.17 31.85
C SER A 56 9.27 14.03 32.60
N LYS A 57 9.90 14.36 33.74
CA LYS A 57 9.94 13.45 34.87
C LYS A 57 8.49 13.17 35.28
N GLY A 58 8.06 11.90 35.17
CA GLY A 58 7.04 11.27 35.95
C GLY A 58 5.77 12.11 36.25
N GLY A 59 4.93 12.27 35.27
CA GLY A 59 3.53 12.62 35.40
C GLY A 59 2.79 11.95 34.28
N ALA A 60 1.78 11.14 34.57
CA ALA A 60 0.94 10.47 33.58
C ALA A 60 0.18 11.50 32.74
N THR A 61 0.85 12.06 31.74
CA THR A 61 0.18 12.78 30.69
C THR A 61 -0.37 11.71 29.78
N THR A 62 -1.67 11.48 29.81
CA THR A 62 -2.42 10.68 28.86
C THR A 62 -2.12 11.26 27.46
N THR A 63 -1.14 10.71 26.78
CA THR A 63 -0.91 10.99 25.38
C THR A 63 -2.14 10.47 24.64
N GLN A 64 -3.02 11.40 24.28
CA GLN A 64 -4.20 11.08 23.51
C GLN A 64 -3.69 10.51 22.18
N GLY A 65 -3.86 9.20 21.96
CA GLY A 65 -3.40 8.55 20.74
C GLY A 65 -4.04 9.13 19.47
N THR A 66 -3.56 8.73 18.33
CA THR A 66 -3.98 9.24 17.02
C THR A 66 -5.49 9.04 16.81
N GLN A 67 -6.21 10.11 16.51
CA GLN A 67 -7.61 10.05 16.15
C GLN A 67 -7.73 9.90 14.62
N ALA A 68 -8.58 9.01 14.13
CA ALA A 68 -8.76 8.81 12.69
C ALA A 68 -9.28 10.07 11.98
N THR A 69 -9.91 10.98 12.70
CA THR A 69 -10.37 12.29 12.17
C THR A 69 -9.24 13.13 11.57
N VAL A 70 -7.98 12.91 11.99
CA VAL A 70 -6.81 13.61 11.41
C VAL A 70 -6.53 13.19 9.95
N PHE A 71 -7.13 12.10 9.47
CA PHE A 71 -6.98 11.63 8.09
C PHE A 71 -8.01 12.29 7.13
N SER A 72 -9.06 12.88 7.69
CA SER A 72 -10.04 13.63 6.90
C SER A 72 -9.35 14.81 6.21
N GLY A 73 -9.58 14.97 4.91
CA GLY A 73 -8.96 16.05 4.12
C GLY A 73 -7.50 15.82 3.71
N LYS A 74 -6.79 14.83 4.26
CA LYS A 74 -5.44 14.49 3.79
C LYS A 74 -5.47 13.74 2.46
N SER A 75 -4.42 13.91 1.64
CA SER A 75 -4.20 13.06 0.49
C SER A 75 -3.90 11.61 0.93
N GLU A 76 -4.12 10.63 0.05
CA GLU A 76 -3.78 9.23 0.32
C GLU A 76 -2.29 9.06 0.68
N ALA A 77 -1.41 9.76 -0.04
CA ALA A 77 0.02 9.74 0.21
C ALA A 77 0.40 10.28 1.60
N ASP A 78 -0.25 11.37 2.03
CA ASP A 78 -0.01 11.95 3.35
C ASP A 78 -0.53 11.05 4.47
N VAL A 79 -1.65 10.35 4.26
CA VAL A 79 -2.14 9.35 5.21
C VAL A 79 -1.14 8.22 5.32
N VAL A 80 -0.73 7.60 4.21
CA VAL A 80 0.26 6.50 4.19
C VAL A 80 1.52 6.89 4.94
N LYS A 81 2.06 8.08 4.66
CA LYS A 81 3.24 8.60 5.35
C LYS A 81 3.01 8.77 6.85
N SER A 82 1.83 9.27 7.26
CA SER A 82 1.53 9.56 8.66
C SER A 82 1.30 8.32 9.52
N VAL A 83 0.77 7.22 8.95
CA VAL A 83 0.49 5.99 9.69
C VAL A 83 1.67 5.02 9.72
N GLY A 84 2.67 5.17 8.86
CA GLY A 84 3.78 4.23 8.73
C GLY A 84 4.45 3.89 10.06
N ALA A 85 4.74 4.92 10.88
CA ALA A 85 5.36 4.73 12.19
C ALA A 85 4.48 3.94 13.17
N LEU A 86 3.15 4.06 13.10
CA LEU A 86 2.21 3.33 13.95
C LEU A 86 2.27 1.82 13.65
N PHE A 87 2.24 1.48 12.36
CA PHE A 87 2.32 0.08 11.92
C PHE A 87 3.70 -0.54 12.14
N THR A 88 4.77 0.24 11.95
CA THR A 88 6.13 -0.21 12.31
C THR A 88 6.25 -0.49 13.81
N ALA A 89 5.62 0.34 14.65
CA ALA A 89 5.60 0.13 16.11
C ALA A 89 4.78 -1.10 16.50
N ASP A 90 3.67 -1.37 15.80
CA ASP A 90 2.89 -2.58 15.99
C ASP A 90 3.66 -3.83 15.55
N GLN A 91 4.31 -3.83 14.40
CA GLN A 91 5.12 -4.97 13.95
C GLN A 91 6.19 -5.36 14.98
N LYS A 92 6.83 -4.39 15.64
CA LYS A 92 7.82 -4.67 16.69
C LYS A 92 7.22 -5.47 17.86
N LYS A 93 5.93 -5.32 18.13
CA LYS A 93 5.20 -6.00 19.21
C LYS A 93 4.55 -7.30 18.72
N SER A 94 3.83 -7.23 17.60
CA SER A 94 3.03 -8.33 17.07
C SER A 94 3.86 -9.34 16.25
N GLY A 95 4.89 -8.86 15.56
CA GLY A 95 5.63 -9.64 14.57
C GLY A 95 4.91 -9.82 13.24
N ILE A 96 3.81 -9.07 13.01
CA ILE A 96 3.11 -9.03 11.71
C ILE A 96 3.70 -7.90 10.88
N LEU A 97 3.97 -8.13 9.60
CA LEU A 97 4.56 -7.13 8.71
C LEU A 97 3.72 -5.84 8.69
N ALA A 98 4.37 -4.71 8.91
CA ALA A 98 3.74 -3.39 8.84
C ALA A 98 3.10 -3.15 7.47
N SER A 99 3.78 -3.56 6.40
CA SER A 99 3.29 -3.46 5.02
C SER A 99 1.94 -4.15 4.82
N VAL A 100 1.76 -5.34 5.39
CA VAL A 100 0.53 -6.13 5.27
C VAL A 100 -0.61 -5.50 6.06
N SER A 101 -0.36 -5.12 7.31
CA SER A 101 -1.36 -4.45 8.15
C SER A 101 -1.76 -3.08 7.59
N MET A 102 -0.82 -2.33 7.01
CA MET A 102 -1.11 -1.07 6.31
C MET A 102 -1.97 -1.29 5.06
N ALA A 103 -1.71 -2.34 4.29
CA ALA A 103 -2.53 -2.66 3.12
C ALA A 103 -3.96 -3.01 3.52
N GLN A 104 -4.14 -3.78 4.60
CA GLN A 104 -5.47 -4.04 5.18
C GLN A 104 -6.14 -2.75 5.67
N PHE A 105 -5.43 -1.90 6.40
CA PHE A 105 -5.93 -0.58 6.81
C PHE A 105 -6.46 0.24 5.62
N ILE A 106 -5.69 0.31 4.54
CA ILE A 106 -6.06 1.04 3.33
C ILE A 106 -7.33 0.43 2.70
N LEU A 107 -7.36 -0.89 2.56
CA LEU A 107 -8.45 -1.62 1.93
C LEU A 107 -9.75 -1.55 2.74
N GLU A 108 -9.67 -1.76 4.07
CA GLU A 108 -10.83 -1.89 4.96
C GLU A 108 -11.43 -0.52 5.35
N SER A 109 -10.61 0.52 5.45
CA SER A 109 -11.06 1.83 5.93
C SER A 109 -10.98 2.96 4.92
N GLY A 110 -10.54 2.69 3.69
CA GLY A 110 -10.30 3.75 2.71
C GLY A 110 -9.36 4.82 3.26
N TYR A 111 -8.14 4.40 3.68
CA TYR A 111 -7.15 5.30 4.30
C TYR A 111 -7.63 5.94 5.62
N GLY A 112 -8.40 5.20 6.43
CA GLY A 112 -8.94 5.72 7.68
C GLY A 112 -10.04 6.77 7.50
N LYS A 113 -10.61 6.91 6.31
CA LYS A 113 -11.63 7.90 5.99
C LYS A 113 -13.07 7.37 6.04
N SER A 114 -13.24 6.05 6.22
CA SER A 114 -14.57 5.46 6.37
C SER A 114 -15.29 6.04 7.60
N GLU A 115 -16.62 6.05 7.58
CA GLU A 115 -17.44 6.50 8.71
C GLU A 115 -17.04 5.82 10.01
N LEU A 116 -16.84 4.49 9.96
CA LEU A 116 -16.47 3.71 11.13
C LEU A 116 -15.10 4.11 11.69
N ALA A 117 -14.12 4.37 10.82
CA ALA A 117 -12.84 4.91 11.24
C ALA A 117 -12.98 6.27 11.90
N GLN A 118 -13.74 7.20 11.27
CA GLN A 118 -13.89 8.57 11.73
C GLN A 118 -14.68 8.69 13.06
N LYS A 119 -15.67 7.83 13.29
CA LYS A 119 -16.55 7.89 14.47
C LYS A 119 -16.10 6.99 15.62
N ALA A 120 -15.33 5.94 15.31
CA ALA A 120 -14.98 4.90 16.27
C ALA A 120 -13.48 4.57 16.35
N ASN A 121 -12.61 5.24 15.59
CA ASN A 121 -11.20 4.85 15.39
C ASN A 121 -11.02 3.38 14.98
N ASN A 122 -12.06 2.76 14.43
CA ASN A 122 -12.06 1.38 14.01
C ASN A 122 -11.67 1.29 12.52
N VAL A 123 -10.39 1.06 12.29
CA VAL A 123 -9.82 1.12 10.93
C VAL A 123 -9.75 -0.23 10.23
N PHE A 124 -10.28 -1.30 10.84
CA PHE A 124 -10.33 -2.64 10.26
C PHE A 124 -11.74 -3.24 10.22
N GLY A 125 -12.77 -2.48 10.58
CA GLY A 125 -14.14 -3.00 10.58
C GLY A 125 -14.41 -4.06 11.65
N MET A 126 -13.67 -4.05 12.76
CA MET A 126 -13.80 -5.05 13.82
C MET A 126 -15.19 -4.97 14.47
N LYS A 127 -15.98 -6.03 14.33
CA LYS A 127 -17.29 -6.17 15.01
C LYS A 127 -17.10 -6.37 16.52
N LYS A 128 -18.10 -6.04 17.32
CA LYS A 128 -18.11 -6.24 18.77
C LYS A 128 -17.76 -7.68 19.15
N SER A 129 -18.39 -8.62 18.47
CA SER A 129 -18.10 -10.05 18.59
C SER A 129 -17.89 -10.65 17.20
N LEU A 130 -16.94 -11.57 17.10
CA LEU A 130 -16.72 -12.37 15.92
C LEU A 130 -17.13 -13.80 16.27
N SER A 131 -18.19 -14.29 15.62
CA SER A 131 -18.77 -15.60 15.90
C SER A 131 -17.70 -16.70 15.88
N GLY A 132 -17.66 -17.50 16.97
CA GLY A 132 -16.72 -18.60 17.12
C GLY A 132 -15.26 -18.21 17.37
N ASN A 133 -14.94 -16.91 17.49
CA ASN A 133 -13.58 -16.46 17.73
C ASN A 133 -13.46 -15.66 19.04
N THR A 134 -12.55 -16.13 19.90
CA THR A 134 -12.09 -15.40 21.07
C THR A 134 -10.57 -15.29 20.99
N TRP A 135 -10.02 -14.18 21.45
CA TRP A 135 -8.58 -13.98 21.55
C TRP A 135 -8.22 -13.18 22.80
N SER A 136 -7.00 -13.37 23.29
CA SER A 136 -6.43 -12.61 24.38
C SER A 136 -5.64 -11.40 23.88
N GLY A 137 -5.37 -10.44 24.74
CA GLY A 137 -4.52 -9.28 24.42
C GLY A 137 -5.24 -8.20 23.61
N SER A 138 -6.58 -8.22 23.56
CA SER A 138 -7.37 -7.15 22.96
C SER A 138 -7.11 -5.82 23.66
N SER A 139 -6.89 -4.76 22.89
CA SER A 139 -6.80 -3.37 23.36
C SER A 139 -8.15 -2.68 23.45
N TRP A 140 -9.23 -3.35 23.03
CA TRP A 140 -10.59 -2.85 23.17
C TRP A 140 -11.05 -2.98 24.64
N ASP A 141 -11.80 -1.99 25.15
CA ASP A 141 -12.26 -1.94 26.53
C ASP A 141 -13.38 -2.94 26.90
N GLY A 142 -13.80 -3.75 25.94
CA GLY A 142 -14.83 -4.78 26.09
C GLY A 142 -16.27 -4.25 26.05
N LYS A 143 -16.49 -2.93 25.99
CA LYS A 143 -17.82 -2.33 26.11
C LYS A 143 -18.15 -1.23 25.09
N SER A 144 -17.19 -0.37 24.75
CA SER A 144 -17.43 0.78 23.86
C SER A 144 -17.73 0.33 22.44
N VAL A 145 -18.89 0.67 21.92
CA VAL A 145 -19.34 0.29 20.59
C VAL A 145 -19.79 1.49 19.77
N TYR A 146 -19.74 1.31 18.46
CA TYR A 146 -20.40 2.15 17.47
C TYR A 146 -21.41 1.29 16.70
N THR A 147 -22.66 1.60 16.86
CA THR A 147 -23.76 0.87 16.23
C THR A 147 -24.05 1.49 14.87
N LYS A 148 -24.11 0.65 13.84
CA LYS A 148 -24.27 1.08 12.46
C LYS A 148 -25.13 0.09 11.67
N GLN A 149 -25.94 0.61 10.76
CA GLN A 149 -26.56 -0.22 9.73
C GLN A 149 -25.51 -0.65 8.69
N THR A 150 -25.51 -1.93 8.37
CA THR A 150 -24.65 -2.53 7.35
C THR A 150 -25.45 -3.47 6.47
N LYS A 151 -25.03 -3.62 5.22
CA LYS A 151 -25.63 -4.61 4.31
C LYS A 151 -24.84 -5.90 4.40
N GLU A 152 -25.53 -6.98 4.66
CA GLU A 152 -24.96 -8.33 4.57
C GLU A 152 -25.59 -9.08 3.41
N GLN A 153 -24.78 -9.88 2.73
CA GLN A 153 -25.24 -10.70 1.61
C GLN A 153 -25.69 -12.06 2.13
N ASN A 154 -26.93 -12.45 1.83
CA ASN A 154 -27.45 -13.76 2.09
C ASN A 154 -26.83 -14.81 1.15
N ALA A 155 -27.03 -16.09 1.47
CA ALA A 155 -26.53 -17.20 0.65
C ALA A 155 -27.12 -17.22 -0.77
N ASP A 156 -28.30 -16.64 -0.97
CA ASP A 156 -28.98 -16.50 -2.28
C ASP A 156 -28.48 -15.28 -3.09
N GLY A 157 -27.51 -14.51 -2.57
CA GLY A 157 -26.99 -13.31 -3.21
C GLY A 157 -27.77 -12.03 -2.92
N SER A 158 -28.92 -12.09 -2.27
CA SER A 158 -29.69 -10.92 -1.84
C SER A 158 -29.00 -10.18 -0.70
N TYR A 159 -29.33 -8.89 -0.52
CA TYR A 159 -28.78 -8.07 0.55
C TYR A 159 -29.85 -7.77 1.60
N VAL A 160 -29.49 -7.98 2.85
CA VAL A 160 -30.28 -7.55 4.01
C VAL A 160 -29.56 -6.43 4.75
N THR A 161 -30.31 -5.41 5.17
CA THR A 161 -29.75 -4.37 6.04
C THR A 161 -29.93 -4.83 7.48
N ILE A 162 -28.82 -4.95 8.19
CA ILE A 162 -28.80 -5.30 9.62
C ILE A 162 -28.16 -4.19 10.42
N THR A 163 -28.54 -4.09 11.69
CA THR A 163 -27.86 -3.24 12.65
C THR A 163 -26.76 -4.06 13.33
N ALA A 164 -25.53 -3.58 13.26
CA ALA A 164 -24.37 -4.26 13.85
C ALA A 164 -23.58 -3.33 14.77
N ASP A 165 -23.09 -3.90 15.88
CA ASP A 165 -22.19 -3.24 16.80
C ASP A 165 -20.74 -3.49 16.37
N PHE A 166 -20.00 -2.42 16.22
CA PHE A 166 -18.58 -2.42 15.95
C PHE A 166 -17.81 -1.91 17.18
N ARG A 167 -16.60 -2.41 17.37
CA ARG A 167 -15.70 -1.94 18.44
C ARG A 167 -15.38 -0.47 18.23
N LYS A 168 -15.45 0.31 19.31
CA LYS A 168 -15.00 1.70 19.33
C LYS A 168 -13.73 1.78 20.15
N TYR A 169 -12.69 2.34 19.56
CA TYR A 169 -11.36 2.46 20.19
C TYR A 169 -11.09 3.89 20.63
N LYS A 170 -10.21 4.04 21.63
CA LYS A 170 -9.76 5.35 22.12
C LYS A 170 -8.91 6.06 21.05
N CYS A 171 -8.13 5.29 20.27
CA CYS A 171 -7.25 5.80 19.24
C CYS A 171 -7.03 4.73 18.14
N VAL A 172 -6.38 5.14 17.05
CA VAL A 172 -6.05 4.27 15.92
C VAL A 172 -5.07 3.17 16.34
N GLU A 173 -4.12 3.47 17.21
CA GLU A 173 -3.14 2.52 17.74
C GLU A 173 -3.82 1.34 18.46
N ASP A 174 -4.89 1.61 19.23
CA ASP A 174 -5.67 0.54 19.86
C ASP A 174 -6.37 -0.34 18.83
N SER A 175 -6.91 0.25 17.76
CA SER A 175 -7.51 -0.51 16.67
C SER A 175 -6.48 -1.40 15.96
N ILE A 176 -5.26 -0.89 15.73
CA ILE A 176 -4.17 -1.65 15.12
C ILE A 176 -3.76 -2.81 16.04
N ALA A 177 -3.58 -2.54 17.33
CA ALA A 177 -3.16 -3.55 18.31
C ALA A 177 -4.20 -4.66 18.48
N ASP A 178 -5.50 -4.32 18.52
CA ASP A 178 -6.57 -5.31 18.63
C ASP A 178 -6.68 -6.17 17.36
N HIS A 179 -6.52 -5.58 16.19
CA HIS A 179 -6.49 -6.33 14.94
C HIS A 179 -5.32 -7.31 14.89
N SER A 180 -4.13 -6.90 15.32
CA SER A 180 -2.97 -7.79 15.42
C SER A 180 -3.19 -8.90 16.45
N ALA A 181 -3.77 -8.58 17.62
CA ALA A 181 -4.14 -9.57 18.62
C ALA A 181 -5.14 -10.61 18.08
N TYR A 182 -6.14 -10.15 17.31
CA TYR A 182 -7.08 -11.02 16.63
C TYR A 182 -6.37 -11.97 15.66
N LEU A 183 -5.54 -11.45 14.76
CA LEU A 183 -4.83 -12.29 13.78
C LEU A 183 -3.92 -13.33 14.44
N LEU A 184 -3.34 -13.00 15.59
CA LEU A 184 -2.45 -13.91 16.33
C LEU A 184 -3.21 -14.89 17.23
N GLY A 185 -4.40 -14.53 17.68
CA GLY A 185 -5.15 -15.29 18.70
C GLY A 185 -6.34 -16.07 18.16
N ALA A 186 -6.88 -15.72 17.01
CA ALA A 186 -8.06 -16.37 16.45
C ALA A 186 -7.81 -17.85 16.12
N LYS A 187 -8.79 -18.69 16.47
CA LYS A 187 -8.71 -20.14 16.28
C LYS A 187 -9.83 -20.65 15.36
N ASN A 188 -9.54 -21.76 14.70
CA ASN A 188 -10.52 -22.61 14.05
C ASN A 188 -10.44 -23.99 14.73
N GLY A 189 -11.39 -24.28 15.61
CA GLY A 189 -11.28 -25.38 16.57
C GLY A 189 -10.07 -25.17 17.52
N SER A 190 -9.17 -26.15 17.59
CA SER A 190 -7.93 -26.07 18.40
C SER A 190 -6.75 -25.41 17.69
N LYS A 191 -6.83 -25.20 16.36
CA LYS A 191 -5.72 -24.69 15.54
C LYS A 191 -5.76 -23.17 15.43
N GLN A 192 -4.59 -22.53 15.44
CA GLN A 192 -4.48 -21.11 15.11
C GLN A 192 -4.94 -20.87 13.68
N ARG A 193 -5.81 -19.88 13.49
CA ARG A 193 -6.45 -19.58 12.21
C ARG A 193 -5.45 -19.04 11.18
N TYR A 194 -4.49 -18.25 11.63
CA TYR A 194 -3.48 -17.60 10.81
C TYR A 194 -2.08 -18.08 11.18
N ALA A 195 -1.92 -19.41 11.34
CA ALA A 195 -0.64 -20.01 11.71
C ALA A 195 0.46 -19.63 10.69
N GLY A 196 1.63 -19.26 11.20
CA GLY A 196 2.77 -18.83 10.37
C GLY A 196 2.75 -17.35 9.95
N LEU A 197 1.76 -16.58 10.37
CA LEU A 197 1.72 -15.13 10.08
C LEU A 197 2.74 -14.37 10.92
N LYS A 198 2.88 -14.69 12.21
CA LYS A 198 3.87 -14.08 13.09
C LYS A 198 5.27 -14.39 12.63
N GLY A 199 6.09 -13.37 12.40
CA GLY A 199 7.47 -13.51 11.94
C GLY A 199 7.61 -13.84 10.44
N CYS A 200 6.50 -13.89 9.68
CA CYS A 200 6.57 -13.99 8.23
C CYS A 200 7.25 -12.75 7.63
N THR A 201 8.26 -12.94 6.81
CA THR A 201 9.03 -11.86 6.18
C THR A 201 8.65 -11.60 4.72
N ASP A 202 7.82 -12.46 4.16
CA ASP A 202 7.29 -12.34 2.79
C ASP A 202 5.83 -11.86 2.84
N TYR A 203 5.56 -10.64 2.37
CA TYR A 203 4.22 -10.07 2.40
C TYR A 203 3.22 -10.83 1.53
N LYS A 204 3.64 -11.47 0.43
CA LYS A 204 2.76 -12.29 -0.42
C LYS A 204 2.29 -13.53 0.32
N LYS A 205 3.23 -14.20 1.00
CA LYS A 205 2.93 -15.34 1.86
C LYS A 205 2.06 -14.93 3.04
N ALA A 206 2.34 -13.80 3.67
CA ALA A 206 1.53 -13.27 4.78
C ALA A 206 0.09 -12.95 4.33
N ALA A 207 -0.09 -12.31 3.17
CA ALA A 207 -1.41 -12.05 2.58
C ALA A 207 -2.16 -13.34 2.27
N GLN A 208 -1.47 -14.38 1.77
CA GLN A 208 -2.05 -15.69 1.51
C GLN A 208 -2.51 -16.39 2.81
N ILE A 209 -1.68 -16.36 3.87
CA ILE A 209 -2.05 -16.92 5.19
C ILE A 209 -3.33 -16.25 5.73
N ILE A 210 -3.45 -14.93 5.59
CA ILE A 210 -4.64 -14.18 6.02
C ILE A 210 -5.87 -14.61 5.21
N LYS A 211 -5.74 -14.75 3.90
CA LYS A 211 -6.79 -15.23 3.01
C LYS A 211 -7.23 -16.66 3.33
N ASP A 212 -6.28 -17.59 3.47
CA ASP A 212 -6.53 -19.01 3.75
C ASP A 212 -7.16 -19.22 5.13
N GLY A 213 -6.83 -18.34 6.09
CA GLY A 213 -7.49 -18.26 7.38
C GLY A 213 -8.92 -17.73 7.32
N GLY A 214 -9.43 -17.34 6.15
CA GLY A 214 -10.81 -16.90 5.95
C GLY A 214 -11.09 -15.49 6.44
N TYR A 215 -10.09 -14.59 6.40
CA TYR A 215 -10.31 -13.18 6.75
C TYR A 215 -11.27 -12.49 5.78
N ALA A 216 -11.15 -12.80 4.50
CA ALA A 216 -12.02 -12.27 3.45
C ALA A 216 -12.47 -13.37 2.48
N THR A 217 -13.67 -13.24 1.94
CA THR A 217 -14.22 -14.18 0.96
C THR A 217 -13.77 -13.88 -0.48
N SER A 218 -13.43 -12.63 -0.79
CA SER A 218 -13.02 -12.20 -2.14
C SER A 218 -11.83 -13.01 -2.66
N LEU A 219 -11.94 -13.53 -3.88
CA LEU A 219 -10.85 -14.24 -4.56
C LEU A 219 -9.67 -13.32 -4.89
N ALA A 220 -9.94 -12.04 -5.14
CA ALA A 220 -8.92 -11.04 -5.45
C ALA A 220 -8.24 -10.43 -4.20
N TYR A 221 -8.53 -10.94 -2.99
CA TYR A 221 -8.05 -10.31 -1.75
C TYR A 221 -6.53 -10.23 -1.67
N VAL A 222 -5.84 -11.33 -1.98
CA VAL A 222 -4.37 -11.38 -1.96
C VAL A 222 -3.77 -10.45 -3.00
N GLU A 223 -4.33 -10.44 -4.22
CA GLU A 223 -3.87 -9.58 -5.31
C GLU A 223 -4.06 -8.09 -4.94
N ASN A 224 -5.22 -7.76 -4.36
CA ASN A 224 -5.50 -6.39 -3.91
C ASN A 224 -4.51 -5.93 -2.84
N LEU A 225 -4.24 -6.75 -1.82
CA LEU A 225 -3.24 -6.41 -0.80
C LEU A 225 -1.85 -6.22 -1.39
N CYS A 226 -1.40 -7.17 -2.24
CA CYS A 226 -0.10 -7.07 -2.90
C CYS A 226 0.01 -5.82 -3.77
N SER A 227 -1.03 -5.50 -4.53
CA SER A 227 -1.08 -4.30 -5.38
C SER A 227 -0.99 -3.01 -4.55
N ILE A 228 -1.67 -2.94 -3.40
CA ILE A 228 -1.59 -1.81 -2.47
C ILE A 228 -0.17 -1.69 -1.89
N ILE A 229 0.41 -2.80 -1.44
CA ILE A 229 1.78 -2.83 -0.88
C ILE A 229 2.78 -2.32 -1.92
N GLU A 230 2.67 -2.80 -3.15
CA GLU A 230 3.57 -2.42 -4.24
C GLU A 230 3.35 -0.97 -4.69
N ARG A 231 2.09 -0.54 -4.85
CA ARG A 231 1.73 0.83 -5.23
C ARG A 231 2.33 1.87 -4.30
N TRP A 232 2.24 1.62 -2.99
CA TRP A 232 2.67 2.56 -1.96
C TRP A 232 4.06 2.25 -1.40
N ASN A 233 4.74 1.22 -1.93
CA ASN A 233 6.04 0.77 -1.41
C ASN A 233 6.02 0.56 0.11
N LEU A 234 4.97 -0.13 0.60
CA LEU A 234 4.72 -0.23 2.05
C LEU A 234 5.79 -1.04 2.77
N THR A 235 6.54 -1.90 2.09
CA THR A 235 7.66 -2.67 2.67
C THR A 235 8.77 -1.79 3.24
N GLN A 236 8.81 -0.50 2.89
CA GLN A 236 9.73 0.47 3.52
C GLN A 236 9.46 0.66 5.01
N PHE A 237 8.25 0.35 5.48
CA PHE A 237 7.83 0.46 6.88
C PHE A 237 8.06 -0.84 7.67
N ASP A 238 8.41 -1.93 7.00
CA ASP A 238 8.67 -3.20 7.67
C ASP A 238 9.95 -3.13 8.51
N VAL A 239 9.85 -3.66 9.73
CA VAL A 239 11.01 -3.86 10.59
C VAL A 239 11.83 -5.00 9.99
N LYS A 240 13.03 -4.70 9.57
CA LYS A 240 13.98 -5.74 9.16
C LYS A 240 14.37 -6.56 10.40
N SER A 241 14.24 -7.87 10.32
CA SER A 241 14.70 -8.77 11.38
C SER A 241 16.18 -8.50 11.65
N SER A 242 16.53 -8.26 12.93
CA SER A 242 17.91 -8.05 13.38
C SER A 242 18.69 -9.40 13.36
N GLY A 243 18.74 -10.03 12.22
CA GLY A 243 19.34 -11.35 11.99
C GLY A 243 20.07 -11.43 10.67
N SER A 244 20.54 -10.29 10.17
CA SER A 244 21.68 -10.16 9.24
C SER A 244 22.03 -8.69 9.18
N SER A 245 23.14 -8.34 9.77
CA SER A 245 23.83 -7.06 9.54
C SER A 245 24.40 -7.07 8.12
N ASP A 246 23.49 -6.94 7.14
CA ASP A 246 23.91 -6.59 5.79
C ASP A 246 23.38 -5.18 5.50
N THR A 247 24.23 -4.19 5.76
CA THR A 247 24.10 -2.82 5.30
C THR A 247 24.35 -2.72 3.80
N THR A 248 24.00 -3.74 3.03
CA THR A 248 23.98 -3.63 1.57
C THR A 248 22.78 -2.80 1.19
N VAL A 249 23.05 -1.58 0.77
CA VAL A 249 22.07 -0.74 0.08
C VAL A 249 21.50 -1.59 -1.06
N GLN A 250 20.21 -1.92 -0.94
CA GLN A 250 19.56 -2.75 -1.96
C GLN A 250 19.55 -1.99 -3.28
N TRP A 251 20.32 -2.47 -4.24
CA TRP A 251 20.37 -1.94 -5.57
C TRP A 251 19.55 -2.80 -6.52
N TYR A 252 18.67 -2.17 -7.25
CA TYR A 252 17.90 -2.79 -8.32
C TYR A 252 18.55 -2.48 -9.66
N ARG A 253 19.06 -3.49 -10.35
CA ARG A 253 19.74 -3.33 -11.63
C ARG A 253 18.81 -3.67 -12.78
N VAL A 254 18.79 -2.79 -13.78
CA VAL A 254 18.00 -2.98 -15.01
C VAL A 254 18.94 -3.51 -16.08
N ARG A 255 18.76 -4.78 -16.47
CA ARG A 255 19.58 -5.50 -17.45
C ARG A 255 18.72 -6.38 -18.35
N LYS A 256 19.28 -6.86 -19.48
CA LYS A 256 18.63 -7.89 -20.31
C LYS A 256 18.61 -9.24 -19.60
N THR A 257 19.76 -9.64 -19.05
CA THR A 257 19.91 -10.79 -18.15
C THR A 257 20.87 -10.42 -17.03
N TRP A 258 20.87 -11.18 -15.94
CA TRP A 258 21.81 -10.92 -14.83
C TRP A 258 23.28 -11.04 -15.26
N ALA A 259 23.57 -12.06 -16.08
CA ALA A 259 24.91 -12.34 -16.57
C ALA A 259 25.45 -11.26 -17.52
N ASP A 260 24.57 -10.56 -18.24
CA ASP A 260 24.97 -9.50 -19.17
C ASP A 260 25.08 -8.14 -18.44
N ALA A 261 26.23 -7.96 -17.77
CA ALA A 261 26.53 -6.72 -17.05
C ALA A 261 26.68 -5.53 -18.00
N THR A 262 27.04 -5.75 -19.26
CA THR A 262 27.24 -4.69 -20.25
C THR A 262 25.91 -4.07 -20.71
N SER A 263 24.81 -4.81 -20.63
CA SER A 263 23.47 -4.31 -20.92
C SER A 263 22.89 -3.41 -19.84
N GLN A 264 23.57 -3.18 -18.72
CA GLN A 264 22.99 -2.44 -17.58
C GLN A 264 22.62 -1.01 -17.94
N LEU A 265 21.32 -0.69 -17.93
CA LEU A 265 20.80 0.67 -18.13
C LEU A 265 20.88 1.55 -16.88
N GLY A 266 21.02 0.94 -15.71
CA GLY A 266 21.14 1.67 -14.46
C GLY A 266 21.01 0.77 -13.24
N ALA A 267 21.36 1.34 -12.08
CA ALA A 267 21.14 0.77 -10.77
C ALA A 267 20.38 1.77 -9.90
N TYR A 268 19.32 1.32 -9.25
CA TYR A 268 18.35 2.15 -8.56
C TYR A 268 18.17 1.68 -7.12
N LYS A 269 18.11 2.60 -6.18
CA LYS A 269 17.78 2.31 -4.77
C LYS A 269 16.28 2.15 -4.55
N VAL A 270 15.46 2.66 -5.48
CA VAL A 270 13.99 2.61 -5.42
C VAL A 270 13.51 1.68 -6.53
N LEU A 271 12.81 0.60 -6.16
CA LEU A 271 12.30 -0.41 -7.08
C LEU A 271 11.38 0.19 -8.16
N ALA A 272 10.54 1.17 -7.79
CA ALA A 272 9.64 1.83 -8.73
C ALA A 272 10.39 2.51 -9.89
N ASN A 273 11.54 3.13 -9.60
CA ASN A 273 12.37 3.77 -10.62
C ASN A 273 13.04 2.72 -11.53
N ALA A 274 13.46 1.60 -10.97
CA ALA A 274 14.00 0.48 -11.76
C ALA A 274 12.93 -0.13 -12.67
N ARG A 275 11.71 -0.35 -12.15
CA ARG A 275 10.57 -0.84 -12.94
C ARG A 275 10.23 0.10 -14.09
N LYS A 276 10.08 1.40 -13.80
CA LYS A 276 9.83 2.40 -14.83
C LYS A 276 10.90 2.36 -15.93
N LYS A 277 12.17 2.26 -15.55
CA LYS A 277 13.27 2.15 -16.53
C LYS A 277 13.19 0.88 -17.36
N ALA A 278 12.80 -0.25 -16.76
CA ALA A 278 12.59 -1.50 -17.49
C ALA A 278 11.39 -1.42 -18.43
N ASP A 279 10.27 -0.82 -18.00
CA ASP A 279 9.06 -0.61 -18.82
C ASP A 279 9.34 0.24 -20.07
N GLU A 280 10.22 1.23 -19.94
CA GLU A 280 10.65 2.11 -21.03
C GLU A 280 11.61 1.41 -22.01
N ASN A 281 12.12 0.21 -21.67
CA ASN A 281 13.14 -0.49 -22.46
C ASN A 281 12.75 -1.96 -22.65
N PRO A 282 12.05 -2.30 -23.74
CA PRO A 282 11.63 -3.67 -24.06
C PRO A 282 12.80 -4.66 -24.03
N GLY A 283 12.59 -5.83 -23.43
CA GLY A 283 13.59 -6.87 -23.27
C GLY A 283 14.51 -6.72 -22.05
N TYR A 284 14.28 -5.70 -21.23
CA TYR A 284 15.00 -5.53 -19.97
C TYR A 284 14.16 -5.97 -18.77
N SER A 285 14.84 -6.44 -17.74
CA SER A 285 14.24 -6.87 -16.47
C SER A 285 14.94 -6.19 -15.30
N VAL A 286 14.30 -6.20 -14.15
CA VAL A 286 14.88 -5.70 -12.90
C VAL A 286 15.39 -6.87 -12.09
N PHE A 287 16.64 -6.78 -11.66
CA PHE A 287 17.31 -7.77 -10.82
C PHE A 287 17.68 -7.16 -9.46
N ASP A 288 17.59 -7.95 -8.40
CA ASP A 288 18.11 -7.58 -7.09
C ASP A 288 19.63 -7.72 -7.01
N VAL A 289 20.21 -7.51 -5.82
CA VAL A 289 21.67 -7.61 -5.61
C VAL A 289 22.19 -9.04 -5.76
N ASN A 290 21.33 -10.03 -5.60
CA ASN A 290 21.65 -11.45 -5.71
C ASN A 290 21.43 -12.01 -7.13
N GLY A 291 21.02 -11.16 -8.06
CA GLY A 291 20.73 -11.56 -9.44
C GLY A 291 19.36 -12.21 -9.63
N VAL A 292 18.50 -12.15 -8.62
CA VAL A 292 17.14 -12.65 -8.75
C VAL A 292 16.35 -11.68 -9.62
N ASN A 293 15.70 -12.18 -10.67
CA ASN A 293 14.78 -11.39 -11.48
C ASN A 293 13.50 -11.11 -10.68
N ILE A 294 13.33 -9.85 -10.24
CA ILE A 294 12.21 -9.41 -9.41
C ILE A 294 11.11 -8.68 -10.19
N TYR A 295 11.40 -8.32 -11.43
CA TYR A 295 10.43 -7.70 -12.32
C TYR A 295 10.85 -7.82 -13.78
N THR A 296 9.96 -8.36 -14.59
CA THR A 296 10.03 -8.30 -16.04
C THR A 296 8.81 -7.54 -16.53
N PRO A 297 8.98 -6.45 -17.31
CA PRO A 297 7.85 -5.78 -17.93
C PRO A 297 7.01 -6.81 -18.69
N LYS A 298 5.69 -6.80 -18.50
CA LYS A 298 4.82 -7.51 -19.42
C LYS A 298 5.08 -6.91 -20.79
N THR A 299 5.63 -7.69 -21.69
CA THR A 299 5.94 -7.24 -23.06
C THR A 299 4.68 -6.63 -23.66
N THR A 300 4.62 -5.29 -23.67
CA THR A 300 3.82 -4.64 -24.68
C THR A 300 4.46 -5.05 -25.99
N SER A 301 3.85 -5.98 -26.70
CA SER A 301 4.32 -6.44 -28.00
C SER A 301 4.75 -5.23 -28.81
N ALA A 302 5.98 -5.24 -29.34
CA ALA A 302 6.43 -4.16 -30.19
C ALA A 302 5.37 -3.90 -31.24
N VAL A 303 4.80 -2.71 -31.22
CA VAL A 303 3.79 -2.30 -32.21
C VAL A 303 4.50 -1.62 -33.39
N PRO A 304 4.00 -1.75 -34.61
CA PRO A 304 2.76 -2.46 -34.97
C PRO A 304 2.95 -3.97 -35.12
N PHE A 305 1.92 -4.74 -34.80
CA PHE A 305 1.87 -6.18 -35.09
C PHE A 305 0.48 -6.59 -35.61
N LEU A 306 0.43 -7.78 -36.23
CA LEU A 306 -0.80 -8.34 -36.75
C LEU A 306 -1.45 -9.28 -35.73
N VAL A 307 -2.78 -9.21 -35.67
CA VAL A 307 -3.60 -10.17 -34.93
C VAL A 307 -4.69 -10.75 -35.81
N ARG A 308 -5.04 -12.00 -35.58
CA ARG A 308 -6.19 -12.67 -36.21
C ARG A 308 -7.34 -12.73 -35.19
N VAL A 309 -8.49 -12.22 -35.61
CA VAL A 309 -9.77 -12.33 -34.86
C VAL A 309 -10.61 -13.39 -35.59
N ASN A 310 -11.06 -14.40 -34.83
CA ASN A 310 -11.81 -15.54 -35.33
C ASN A 310 -13.32 -15.50 -34.98
N ILE A 311 -13.77 -14.45 -34.30
CA ILE A 311 -15.19 -14.22 -33.94
C ILE A 311 -15.76 -13.05 -34.70
N PHE A 312 -17.08 -13.06 -34.97
CA PHE A 312 -17.73 -12.01 -35.78
C PHE A 312 -18.07 -10.75 -34.96
N ASP A 313 -18.27 -10.88 -33.65
CA ASP A 313 -18.91 -9.91 -32.77
C ASP A 313 -17.96 -9.29 -31.73
N LEU A 314 -16.66 -9.30 -32.00
CA LEU A 314 -15.71 -8.64 -31.11
C LEU A 314 -15.95 -7.12 -31.13
N ASN A 315 -16.37 -6.60 -30.00
CA ASN A 315 -16.71 -5.19 -29.84
C ASN A 315 -15.49 -4.28 -30.01
N ILE A 316 -15.67 -3.19 -30.75
CA ILE A 316 -14.72 -2.08 -30.81
C ILE A 316 -15.18 -1.02 -29.79
N ARG A 317 -14.25 -0.55 -28.95
CA ARG A 317 -14.52 0.45 -27.92
C ARG A 317 -13.77 1.76 -28.17
N LYS A 318 -14.26 2.84 -27.57
CA LYS A 318 -13.65 4.18 -27.66
C LYS A 318 -12.33 4.30 -26.86
N GLY A 319 -12.05 3.36 -25.97
CA GLY A 319 -10.83 3.33 -25.14
C GLY A 319 -10.49 1.91 -24.66
N PRO A 320 -9.31 1.75 -24.01
CA PRO A 320 -8.77 0.46 -23.59
C PRO A 320 -9.43 -0.03 -22.29
N GLY A 321 -10.64 -0.58 -22.38
CA GLY A 321 -11.33 -1.12 -21.20
C GLY A 321 -12.82 -1.35 -21.43
N THR A 322 -13.44 -2.22 -20.60
CA THR A 322 -14.89 -2.43 -20.61
C THR A 322 -15.67 -1.26 -20.01
N ASP A 323 -15.01 -0.37 -19.33
CA ASP A 323 -15.50 0.91 -18.81
C ASP A 323 -15.62 2.02 -19.88
N TYR A 324 -15.01 1.82 -21.05
CA TYR A 324 -15.21 2.71 -22.19
C TYR A 324 -16.42 2.27 -23.03
N ALA A 325 -17.15 3.25 -23.56
CA ALA A 325 -18.32 3.01 -24.42
C ALA A 325 -17.95 2.20 -25.65
N ARG A 326 -18.87 1.33 -26.10
CA ARG A 326 -18.79 0.64 -27.39
C ARG A 326 -18.97 1.65 -28.51
N THR A 327 -18.31 1.43 -29.66
CA THR A 327 -18.50 2.26 -30.85
C THR A 327 -19.76 1.89 -31.65
N GLY A 328 -20.43 0.80 -31.27
CA GLY A 328 -21.53 0.21 -32.05
C GLY A 328 -21.06 -0.65 -33.21
N ARG A 329 -19.74 -0.83 -33.38
CA ARG A 329 -19.13 -1.64 -34.45
C ARG A 329 -18.45 -2.87 -33.89
N TYR A 330 -18.35 -3.91 -34.74
CA TYR A 330 -17.61 -5.14 -34.49
C TYR A 330 -16.46 -5.25 -35.46
N THR A 331 -15.42 -6.03 -35.12
CA THR A 331 -14.31 -6.28 -36.06
C THR A 331 -14.72 -7.16 -37.22
N GLY A 332 -15.63 -8.13 -37.00
CA GLY A 332 -15.74 -9.30 -37.85
C GLY A 332 -14.51 -10.22 -37.75
N LYS A 333 -14.54 -11.33 -38.48
CA LYS A 333 -13.36 -12.20 -38.65
C LYS A 333 -12.37 -11.54 -39.59
N GLY A 334 -11.07 -11.59 -39.23
CA GLY A 334 -10.05 -11.01 -40.10
C GLY A 334 -8.70 -10.84 -39.41
N VAL A 335 -7.79 -10.22 -40.18
CA VAL A 335 -6.46 -9.85 -39.68
C VAL A 335 -6.41 -8.34 -39.52
N PHE A 336 -5.97 -7.90 -38.35
CA PHE A 336 -5.96 -6.50 -37.99
C PHE A 336 -4.57 -6.09 -37.51
N THR A 337 -4.17 -4.87 -37.83
CA THR A 337 -2.91 -4.29 -37.33
C THR A 337 -3.17 -3.54 -36.03
N ILE A 338 -2.43 -3.90 -35.00
CA ILE A 338 -2.42 -3.22 -33.67
C ILE A 338 -1.27 -2.23 -33.66
N VAL A 339 -1.57 -0.97 -33.38
CA VAL A 339 -0.58 0.13 -33.33
C VAL A 339 -0.32 0.65 -31.92
N GLU A 340 -1.07 0.19 -30.93
CA GLU A 340 -0.89 0.55 -29.53
C GLU A 340 -1.51 -0.54 -28.67
N VAL A 341 -0.88 -0.86 -27.52
CA VAL A 341 -1.42 -1.81 -26.52
C VAL A 341 -1.45 -1.13 -25.17
N LYS A 342 -2.58 -1.23 -24.48
CA LYS A 342 -2.75 -0.74 -23.10
C LYS A 342 -3.44 -1.79 -22.24
N SER A 343 -3.09 -1.84 -20.97
CA SER A 343 -3.89 -2.56 -19.98
C SER A 343 -5.22 -1.83 -19.73
N GLY A 344 -6.28 -2.58 -19.41
CA GLY A 344 -7.58 -1.99 -19.13
C GLY A 344 -8.55 -3.03 -18.61
N LYS A 345 -9.62 -2.58 -17.98
CA LYS A 345 -10.64 -3.45 -17.38
C LYS A 345 -11.22 -4.43 -18.40
N GLY A 346 -11.37 -5.71 -18.01
CA GLY A 346 -12.05 -6.73 -18.81
C GLY A 346 -11.19 -7.34 -19.94
N SER A 347 -9.86 -7.26 -19.83
CA SER A 347 -8.92 -8.04 -20.65
C SER A 347 -7.67 -8.37 -19.84
N THR A 348 -7.23 -9.62 -19.93
CA THR A 348 -5.98 -10.10 -19.33
C THR A 348 -4.79 -9.92 -20.28
N ALA A 349 -5.00 -10.05 -21.57
CA ALA A 349 -3.99 -9.81 -22.62
C ALA A 349 -3.83 -8.32 -22.97
N GLY A 350 -4.70 -7.45 -22.41
CA GLY A 350 -4.73 -6.03 -22.72
C GLY A 350 -5.64 -5.67 -23.89
N TRP A 351 -5.62 -4.38 -24.23
CA TRP A 351 -6.43 -3.78 -25.28
C TRP A 351 -5.54 -3.27 -26.41
N GLY A 352 -5.84 -3.66 -27.63
CA GLY A 352 -5.12 -3.23 -28.82
C GLY A 352 -5.86 -2.15 -29.59
N ARG A 353 -5.19 -1.03 -29.93
CA ARG A 353 -5.72 0.01 -30.82
C ARG A 353 -5.53 -0.39 -32.27
N LEU A 354 -6.62 -0.40 -33.01
CA LEU A 354 -6.64 -0.71 -34.41
C LEU A 354 -5.97 0.40 -35.25
N LYS A 355 -5.12 0.04 -36.20
CA LYS A 355 -4.48 0.98 -37.15
C LYS A 355 -5.51 1.77 -37.96
N SER A 356 -6.69 1.21 -38.21
CA SER A 356 -7.79 1.87 -38.92
C SER A 356 -8.37 3.10 -38.18
N GLY A 357 -7.99 3.30 -36.93
CA GLY A 357 -8.59 4.35 -36.08
C GLY A 357 -9.99 4.02 -35.54
N ALA A 358 -10.54 2.85 -35.87
CA ALA A 358 -11.89 2.46 -35.45
C ALA A 358 -12.07 2.37 -33.90
N GLY A 359 -10.96 2.16 -33.15
CA GLY A 359 -10.97 2.10 -31.71
C GLY A 359 -10.12 0.96 -31.16
N TRP A 360 -10.53 0.44 -30.00
CA TRP A 360 -9.80 -0.54 -29.20
C TRP A 360 -10.55 -1.88 -29.13
N ILE A 361 -9.82 -2.98 -29.24
CA ILE A 361 -10.33 -4.35 -29.10
C ILE A 361 -9.61 -5.07 -27.98
N SER A 362 -10.29 -6.01 -27.29
CA SER A 362 -9.65 -6.91 -26.32
C SER A 362 -8.78 -7.92 -27.06
N LEU A 363 -7.52 -8.02 -26.63
CA LEU A 363 -6.56 -8.98 -27.19
C LEU A 363 -6.77 -10.40 -26.68
N ASP A 364 -7.65 -10.63 -25.67
CA ASP A 364 -8.04 -11.98 -25.24
C ASP A 364 -8.76 -12.77 -26.35
N TYR A 365 -9.32 -12.07 -27.35
CA TYR A 365 -10.05 -12.64 -28.49
C TYR A 365 -9.27 -12.53 -29.81
N ALA A 366 -7.98 -12.22 -29.73
CA ALA A 366 -7.14 -11.99 -30.91
C ALA A 366 -5.82 -12.75 -30.79
N SER A 367 -5.53 -13.62 -31.75
CA SER A 367 -4.27 -14.36 -31.80
C SER A 367 -3.22 -13.55 -32.54
N LYS A 368 -2.06 -13.30 -31.94
CA LYS A 368 -0.93 -12.64 -32.59
C LYS A 368 -0.37 -13.53 -33.73
N LEU A 369 -0.06 -12.90 -34.86
CA LEU A 369 0.55 -13.55 -36.04
C LEU A 369 2.07 -13.35 -36.08
#